data_939518db2a92237c53620885d42c4d95
#
_entry.id   939518db2a92237c53620885d42c4d95
#
_cell.length_a   1.000
_cell.length_b   1.000
_cell.length_c   1.000
_cell.angle_alpha   90.00
_cell.angle_beta   90.00
_cell.angle_gamma   90.00
#
_symmetry.space_group_name_H-M   'P 1'
#
loop_
_entity.id
_entity.type
_entity.pdbx_description
1 polymer ?
#
loop_
_entity_poly.entity_id
_entity_poly.type
_entity_poly.pdbx_seq_one_letter_code
_entity_poly.pdbx_strand_id
1 'polypeptide(L)'
;MERTLTQLPFWSSLTESEMDTLHRSAFVRHYEKGAFVHSSDTECLGMLFVLSGEIRTYLLSEEGREVTLFRLYPGELCVLSASCVISQITFDTQMTAGMDTEVLIIPANVIAALKEKNLYVRCFLYELATKRFSDVMWAMQQIMFKGLDRRLAEFLLAEAERTGSDTIRMTHEQIAQHISSAREAVARMLKSFSEDGLVELKRGAITLRDTEGLNHLK
;
A
#
# COMPACT_ATOMS: atom_id res chain seq x y z
N MET A 1 10.12 11.84 18.74
CA MET A 1 8.72 11.52 19.08
C MET A 1 7.84 12.78 18.97
N GLU A 2 8.07 13.84 19.69
CA GLU A 2 7.24 15.05 19.67
C GLU A 2 7.06 15.65 18.26
N ARG A 3 8.15 15.86 17.53
CA ARG A 3 8.12 16.36 16.13
C ARG A 3 7.37 15.43 15.17
N THR A 4 7.22 14.17 15.52
CA THR A 4 6.53 13.17 14.70
C THR A 4 5.02 13.21 14.95
N LEU A 5 4.61 13.32 16.21
CA LEU A 5 3.19 13.40 16.59
C LEU A 5 2.53 14.70 16.09
N THR A 6 3.27 15.82 16.04
CA THR A 6 2.75 17.08 15.51
C THR A 6 2.44 17.05 14.01
N GLN A 7 2.90 16.02 13.29
CA GLN A 7 2.56 15.82 11.87
C GLN A 7 1.20 15.14 11.67
N LEU A 8 0.57 14.64 12.74
CA LEU A 8 -0.77 14.04 12.64
C LEU A 8 -1.80 15.11 12.25
N PRO A 9 -2.63 14.90 11.23
CA PRO A 9 -3.56 15.92 10.71
C PRO A 9 -4.56 16.45 11.74
N PHE A 10 -4.87 15.66 12.76
CA PHE A 10 -5.80 16.02 13.84
C PHE A 10 -5.10 16.58 15.10
N TRP A 11 -3.77 16.74 15.08
CA TRP A 11 -3.01 17.15 16.25
C TRP A 11 -3.51 18.45 16.89
N SER A 12 -3.78 19.46 16.07
CA SER A 12 -4.25 20.78 16.52
C SER A 12 -5.66 20.77 17.16
N SER A 13 -6.41 19.67 17.00
CA SER A 13 -7.75 19.51 17.58
C SER A 13 -7.74 18.78 18.92
N LEU A 14 -6.57 18.33 19.38
CA LEU A 14 -6.41 17.58 20.63
C LEU A 14 -6.31 18.53 21.82
N THR A 15 -6.88 18.11 22.95
CA THR A 15 -6.65 18.70 24.26
C THR A 15 -5.26 18.30 24.80
N GLU A 16 -4.72 19.05 25.78
CA GLU A 16 -3.44 18.71 26.43
C GLU A 16 -3.42 17.28 26.99
N SER A 17 -4.50 16.85 27.62
CA SER A 17 -4.63 15.48 28.15
C SER A 17 -4.60 14.39 27.05
N GLU A 18 -5.18 14.67 25.87
CA GLU A 18 -5.15 13.76 24.72
C GLU A 18 -3.75 13.72 24.09
N MET A 19 -3.08 14.87 23.98
CA MET A 19 -1.68 14.97 23.55
C MET A 19 -0.76 14.17 24.48
N ASP A 20 -0.89 14.33 25.80
CA ASP A 20 -0.14 13.58 26.80
C ASP A 20 -0.37 12.07 26.69
N THR A 21 -1.60 11.66 26.38
CA THR A 21 -1.94 10.25 26.18
C THR A 21 -1.22 9.69 24.96
N LEU A 22 -1.20 10.43 23.85
CA LEU A 22 -0.47 10.04 22.63
C LEU A 22 1.04 9.99 22.89
N HIS A 23 1.61 10.98 23.59
CA HIS A 23 3.04 11.00 23.93
C HIS A 23 3.49 9.77 24.70
N ARG A 24 2.63 9.26 25.62
CA ARG A 24 2.95 8.10 26.45
C ARG A 24 2.71 6.76 25.76
N SER A 25 1.83 6.71 24.77
CA SER A 25 1.33 5.45 24.23
C SER A 25 1.83 5.18 22.80
N ALA A 26 2.07 6.22 22.00
CA ALA A 26 2.55 6.06 20.64
C ALA A 26 4.04 5.69 20.63
N PHE A 27 4.43 4.86 19.69
CA PHE A 27 5.82 4.42 19.53
C PHE A 27 6.20 4.28 18.05
N VAL A 28 7.49 4.40 17.76
CA VAL A 28 8.04 4.15 16.42
C VAL A 28 8.57 2.73 16.37
N ARG A 29 8.26 2.03 15.27
CA ARG A 29 8.77 0.70 14.97
C ARG A 29 9.44 0.68 13.62
N HIS A 30 10.58 0.02 13.56
CA HIS A 30 11.31 -0.25 12.33
C HIS A 30 10.94 -1.65 11.80
N TYR A 31 10.77 -1.76 10.48
CA TYR A 31 10.54 -3.00 9.77
C TYR A 31 11.53 -3.13 8.63
N GLU A 32 12.25 -4.24 8.57
CA GLU A 32 13.11 -4.57 7.45
C GLU A 32 12.28 -4.89 6.21
N LYS A 33 12.85 -4.70 5.04
CA LYS A 33 12.23 -5.06 3.77
C LYS A 33 11.67 -6.50 3.78
N GLY A 34 10.41 -6.66 3.44
CA GLY A 34 9.69 -7.94 3.43
C GLY A 34 9.11 -8.37 4.77
N ALA A 35 9.38 -7.63 5.86
CA ALA A 35 8.82 -7.95 7.17
C ALA A 35 7.29 -7.73 7.19
N PHE A 36 6.59 -8.61 7.91
CA PHE A 36 5.16 -8.43 8.20
C PHE A 36 4.95 -7.27 9.18
N VAL A 37 4.12 -6.32 8.79
CA VAL A 37 3.69 -5.20 9.61
C VAL A 37 2.41 -5.56 10.35
N HIS A 38 1.46 -6.21 9.64
CA HIS A 38 0.19 -6.67 10.17
C HIS A 38 -0.32 -7.87 9.38
N SER A 39 -0.96 -8.81 10.06
CA SER A 39 -1.71 -9.92 9.45
C SER A 39 -3.02 -10.14 10.19
N SER A 40 -3.98 -10.82 9.54
CA SER A 40 -5.29 -11.20 10.11
C SER A 40 -5.18 -11.98 11.42
N ASP A 41 -4.11 -12.76 11.58
CA ASP A 41 -3.87 -13.62 12.74
C ASP A 41 -3.19 -12.88 13.91
N THR A 42 -2.82 -11.60 13.72
CA THR A 42 -2.16 -10.80 14.75
C THR A 42 -3.14 -9.85 15.43
N GLU A 43 -2.78 -9.43 16.67
CA GLU A 43 -3.54 -8.40 17.36
C GLU A 43 -3.61 -7.09 16.57
N CYS A 44 -4.71 -6.39 16.78
CA CYS A 44 -4.99 -5.10 16.18
C CYS A 44 -3.91 -4.08 16.55
N LEU A 45 -3.07 -3.66 15.60
CA LEU A 45 -1.97 -2.74 15.87
C LEU A 45 -2.45 -1.33 16.25
N GLY A 46 -3.53 -0.87 15.60
CA GLY A 46 -4.00 0.51 15.73
C GLY A 46 -3.78 1.32 14.45
N MET A 47 -3.63 2.63 14.59
CA MET A 47 -3.38 3.53 13.47
C MET A 47 -1.88 3.59 13.17
N LEU A 48 -1.55 3.44 11.89
CA LEU A 48 -0.19 3.52 11.36
C LEU A 48 0.04 4.85 10.64
N PHE A 49 1.20 5.47 10.87
CA PHE A 49 1.68 6.63 10.14
C PHE A 49 3.09 6.35 9.60
N VAL A 50 3.26 6.33 8.29
CA VAL A 50 4.54 6.00 7.65
C VAL A 50 5.47 7.20 7.75
N LEU A 51 6.63 7.02 8.37
CA LEU A 51 7.67 8.05 8.53
C LEU A 51 8.69 7.99 7.40
N SER A 52 9.09 6.77 7.04
CA SER A 52 10.00 6.49 5.93
C SER A 52 9.71 5.12 5.33
N GLY A 53 10.11 4.90 4.09
CA GLY A 53 9.93 3.61 3.42
C GLY A 53 8.57 3.44 2.73
N GLU A 54 8.07 2.21 2.69
CA GLU A 54 6.82 1.83 2.01
C GLU A 54 6.14 0.67 2.73
N ILE A 55 4.83 0.75 2.93
CA ILE A 55 4.00 -0.39 3.35
C ILE A 55 3.09 -0.79 2.18
N ARG A 56 3.10 -2.06 1.84
CA ARG A 56 2.19 -2.67 0.89
C ARG A 56 1.03 -3.33 1.64
N THR A 57 -0.21 -2.95 1.29
CA THR A 57 -1.45 -3.55 1.82
C THR A 57 -2.08 -4.41 0.74
N TYR A 58 -2.42 -5.67 1.08
CA TYR A 58 -2.94 -6.63 0.12
C TYR A 58 -3.92 -7.63 0.76
N LEU A 59 -4.72 -8.26 -0.07
CA LEU A 59 -5.52 -9.44 0.29
C LEU A 59 -4.73 -10.70 -0.05
N LEU A 60 -4.89 -11.73 0.78
CA LEU A 60 -4.32 -13.05 0.55
C LEU A 60 -5.46 -14.06 0.41
N SER A 61 -5.52 -14.79 -0.72
CA SER A 61 -6.47 -15.88 -0.90
C SER A 61 -6.03 -17.15 -0.17
N GLU A 62 -6.95 -18.09 0.05
CA GLU A 62 -6.65 -19.41 0.63
C GLU A 62 -5.60 -20.20 -0.19
N GLU A 63 -5.51 -19.92 -1.49
CA GLU A 63 -4.54 -20.52 -2.41
C GLU A 63 -3.18 -19.81 -2.41
N GLY A 64 -2.99 -18.80 -1.53
CA GLY A 64 -1.74 -18.00 -1.44
C GLY A 64 -1.60 -16.90 -2.50
N ARG A 65 -2.65 -16.60 -3.27
CA ARG A 65 -2.63 -15.52 -4.26
C ARG A 65 -2.80 -14.16 -3.58
N GLU A 66 -1.89 -13.25 -3.88
CA GLU A 66 -1.90 -11.88 -3.35
C GLU A 66 -2.52 -10.88 -4.33
N VAL A 67 -3.35 -9.98 -3.80
CA VAL A 67 -3.93 -8.86 -4.52
C VAL A 67 -3.61 -7.58 -3.78
N THR A 68 -2.71 -6.76 -4.33
CA THR A 68 -2.37 -5.45 -3.75
C THR A 68 -3.57 -4.52 -3.85
N LEU A 69 -3.97 -3.97 -2.71
CA LEU A 69 -5.04 -2.98 -2.62
C LEU A 69 -4.48 -1.56 -2.82
N PHE A 70 -3.45 -1.23 -2.07
CA PHE A 70 -2.75 0.05 -2.14
C PHE A 70 -1.37 -0.04 -1.46
N ARG A 71 -0.58 1.01 -1.62
CA ARG A 71 0.68 1.23 -0.92
C ARG A 71 0.60 2.50 -0.11
N LEU A 72 1.35 2.53 0.99
CA LEU A 72 1.48 3.69 1.87
C LEU A 72 2.90 4.19 1.78
N TYR A 73 3.04 5.49 1.61
CA TYR A 73 4.30 6.20 1.50
C TYR A 73 4.49 7.16 2.69
N PRO A 74 5.69 7.77 2.87
CA PRO A 74 5.93 8.72 3.94
C PRO A 74 4.88 9.85 3.98
N GLY A 75 4.35 10.12 5.17
CA GLY A 75 3.27 11.07 5.40
C GLY A 75 1.85 10.48 5.28
N GLU A 76 1.70 9.23 4.88
CA GLU A 76 0.39 8.58 4.78
C GLU A 76 0.01 7.79 6.03
N LEU A 77 -1.30 7.76 6.29
CA LEU A 77 -1.89 7.06 7.42
C LEU A 77 -2.76 5.87 6.96
N CYS A 78 -2.85 4.87 7.84
CA CYS A 78 -3.76 3.74 7.67
C CYS A 78 -4.47 3.39 8.98
N VAL A 79 -5.76 3.06 8.86
CA VAL A 79 -6.60 2.55 9.97
C VAL A 79 -7.14 1.15 9.68
N LEU A 80 -6.81 0.53 8.52
CA LEU A 80 -7.28 -0.83 8.20
C LEU A 80 -6.62 -1.90 9.08
N SER A 81 -5.45 -1.61 9.65
CA SER A 81 -4.82 -2.40 10.71
C SER A 81 -5.51 -2.27 12.07
N ALA A 82 -6.58 -1.48 12.13
CA ALA A 82 -7.37 -1.17 13.33
C ALA A 82 -8.86 -1.48 13.12
N SER A 83 -9.18 -2.66 12.55
CA SER A 83 -10.57 -3.12 12.34
C SER A 83 -11.37 -3.11 13.64
N CYS A 84 -10.72 -3.34 14.79
CA CYS A 84 -11.31 -3.22 16.12
C CYS A 84 -11.71 -1.79 16.51
N VAL A 85 -11.17 -0.75 15.83
CA VAL A 85 -11.51 0.67 16.07
C VAL A 85 -12.68 1.09 15.20
N ILE A 86 -12.78 0.54 13.99
CA ILE A 86 -13.86 0.80 13.03
C ILE A 86 -14.55 -0.53 12.74
N SER A 87 -15.59 -0.83 13.52
CA SER A 87 -16.32 -2.11 13.49
C SER A 87 -16.99 -2.42 12.12
N GLN A 88 -17.10 -1.44 11.24
CA GLN A 88 -17.61 -1.59 9.89
C GLN A 88 -16.59 -2.21 8.92
N ILE A 89 -15.30 -2.28 9.28
CA ILE A 89 -14.28 -2.95 8.49
C ILE A 89 -14.33 -4.44 8.85
N THR A 90 -14.87 -5.25 7.94
CA THR A 90 -15.14 -6.68 8.17
C THR A 90 -14.23 -7.61 7.34
N PHE A 91 -13.26 -7.05 6.63
CA PHE A 91 -12.31 -7.82 5.82
C PHE A 91 -10.90 -7.70 6.38
N ASP A 92 -10.17 -8.78 6.29
CA ASP A 92 -8.80 -8.87 6.75
C ASP A 92 -7.83 -8.44 5.65
N THR A 93 -6.83 -7.66 6.05
CA THR A 93 -5.74 -7.25 5.16
C THR A 93 -4.41 -7.69 5.70
N GLN A 94 -3.48 -7.98 4.80
CA GLN A 94 -2.09 -8.22 5.11
C GLN A 94 -1.29 -6.95 4.80
N MET A 95 -0.28 -6.66 5.63
CA MET A 95 0.62 -5.54 5.41
C MET A 95 2.07 -6.00 5.52
N THR A 96 2.88 -5.64 4.52
CA THR A 96 4.32 -5.92 4.50
C THR A 96 5.12 -4.66 4.18
N ALA A 97 6.33 -4.57 4.71
CA ALA A 97 7.26 -3.51 4.36
C ALA A 97 7.86 -3.77 2.97
N GLY A 98 7.64 -2.87 2.01
CA GLY A 98 8.19 -2.97 0.64
C GLY A 98 9.69 -2.67 0.57
N MET A 99 10.18 -1.91 1.53
CA MET A 99 11.59 -1.58 1.79
C MET A 99 11.77 -1.37 3.29
N ASP A 100 12.97 -1.05 3.76
CA ASP A 100 13.22 -0.68 5.15
C ASP A 100 12.34 0.52 5.52
N THR A 101 11.49 0.34 6.52
CA THR A 101 10.36 1.24 6.78
C THR A 101 10.26 1.58 8.26
N GLU A 102 10.10 2.86 8.58
CA GLU A 102 9.76 3.33 9.92
C GLU A 102 8.31 3.79 9.99
N VAL A 103 7.62 3.36 11.05
CA VAL A 103 6.20 3.62 11.25
C VAL A 103 5.95 4.11 12.67
N LEU A 104 5.25 5.22 12.81
CA LEU A 104 4.65 5.60 14.07
C LEU A 104 3.35 4.81 14.25
N ILE A 105 3.21 4.13 15.39
CA ILE A 105 2.04 3.32 15.73
C ILE A 105 1.32 3.98 16.91
N ILE A 106 0.03 4.25 16.73
CA ILE A 106 -0.87 4.62 17.82
C ILE A 106 -1.73 3.40 18.14
N PRO A 107 -1.59 2.81 19.35
CA PRO A 107 -2.30 1.59 19.71
C PRO A 107 -3.83 1.70 19.54
N ALA A 108 -4.45 0.58 19.17
CA ALA A 108 -5.88 0.53 18.87
C ALA A 108 -6.79 1.04 19.98
N ASN A 109 -6.48 0.69 21.24
CA ASN A 109 -7.24 1.15 22.42
C ASN A 109 -7.14 2.67 22.62
N VAL A 110 -6.00 3.26 22.29
CA VAL A 110 -5.77 4.71 22.41
C VAL A 110 -6.57 5.46 21.35
N ILE A 111 -6.47 5.04 20.09
CA ILE A 111 -7.20 5.69 19.00
C ILE A 111 -8.71 5.47 19.13
N ALA A 112 -9.16 4.31 19.66
CA ALA A 112 -10.56 4.06 19.97
C ALA A 112 -11.09 5.03 21.05
N ALA A 113 -10.33 5.24 22.12
CA ALA A 113 -10.70 6.16 23.19
C ALA A 113 -10.76 7.62 22.70
N LEU A 114 -9.82 8.02 21.83
CA LEU A 114 -9.82 9.35 21.21
C LEU A 114 -11.03 9.54 20.29
N LYS A 115 -11.35 8.53 19.44
CA LYS A 115 -12.53 8.54 18.57
C LYS A 115 -13.83 8.78 19.33
N GLU A 116 -13.97 8.20 20.53
CA GLU A 116 -15.19 8.37 21.32
C GLU A 116 -15.31 9.77 21.93
N LYS A 117 -14.21 10.39 22.31
CA LYS A 117 -14.17 11.67 23.03
C LYS A 117 -14.04 12.89 22.13
N ASN A 118 -13.33 12.76 21.01
CA ASN A 118 -12.98 13.87 20.14
C ASN A 118 -13.64 13.71 18.76
N LEU A 119 -14.57 14.62 18.46
CA LEU A 119 -15.34 14.60 17.22
C LEU A 119 -14.43 14.78 15.97
N TYR A 120 -13.41 15.62 16.06
CA TYR A 120 -12.48 15.84 14.94
C TYR A 120 -11.68 14.57 14.63
N VAL A 121 -11.20 13.87 15.65
CA VAL A 121 -10.53 12.57 15.47
C VAL A 121 -11.50 11.55 14.86
N ARG A 122 -12.74 11.50 15.31
CA ARG A 122 -13.78 10.63 14.76
C ARG A 122 -14.02 10.91 13.28
N CYS A 123 -14.25 12.16 12.92
CA CYS A 123 -14.46 12.55 11.52
C CYS A 123 -13.25 12.18 10.66
N PHE A 124 -12.04 12.52 11.12
CA PHE A 124 -10.81 12.20 10.44
C PHE A 124 -10.65 10.69 10.16
N LEU A 125 -10.94 9.84 11.16
CA LEU A 125 -10.86 8.38 10.99
C LEU A 125 -11.84 7.86 9.93
N TYR A 126 -13.07 8.40 9.87
CA TYR A 126 -14.03 8.02 8.85
C TYR A 126 -13.66 8.55 7.46
N GLU A 127 -13.13 9.76 7.35
CA GLU A 127 -12.60 10.30 6.09
C GLU A 127 -11.45 9.44 5.58
N LEU A 128 -10.51 9.07 6.46
CA LEU A 128 -9.40 8.19 6.12
C LEU A 128 -9.90 6.81 5.68
N ALA A 129 -10.87 6.22 6.37
CA ALA A 129 -11.47 4.95 5.98
C ALA A 129 -12.18 5.03 4.63
N THR A 130 -12.89 6.14 4.36
CA THR A 130 -13.55 6.39 3.07
C THR A 130 -12.53 6.52 1.93
N LYS A 131 -11.41 7.21 2.17
CA LYS A 131 -10.30 7.28 1.21
C LYS A 131 -9.78 5.87 0.90
N ARG A 132 -9.49 5.06 1.92
CA ARG A 132 -9.00 3.68 1.74
C ARG A 132 -10.03 2.78 1.04
N PHE A 133 -11.32 2.97 1.28
CA PHE A 133 -12.36 2.29 0.52
C PHE A 133 -12.30 2.64 -0.97
N SER A 134 -12.10 3.91 -1.32
CA SER A 134 -11.93 4.33 -2.71
C SER A 134 -10.69 3.70 -3.36
N ASP A 135 -9.56 3.64 -2.63
CA ASP A 135 -8.33 2.98 -3.11
C ASP A 135 -8.59 1.49 -3.42
N VAL A 136 -9.29 0.78 -2.52
CA VAL A 136 -9.68 -0.63 -2.70
C VAL A 136 -10.61 -0.81 -3.91
N MET A 137 -11.64 0.02 -4.03
CA MET A 137 -12.58 -0.05 -5.16
C MET A 137 -11.89 0.23 -6.48
N TRP A 138 -10.95 1.17 -6.51
CA TRP A 138 -10.14 1.42 -7.70
C TRP A 138 -9.29 0.20 -8.08
N ALA A 139 -8.61 -0.43 -7.12
CA ALA A 139 -7.83 -1.65 -7.36
C ALA A 139 -8.71 -2.79 -7.90
N MET A 140 -9.91 -2.97 -7.33
CA MET A 140 -10.87 -3.96 -7.82
C MET A 140 -11.32 -3.68 -9.26
N GLN A 141 -11.62 -2.42 -9.61
CA GLN A 141 -11.95 -2.04 -10.98
C GLN A 141 -10.83 -2.38 -11.97
N GLN A 142 -9.56 -2.11 -11.60
CA GLN A 142 -8.42 -2.47 -12.45
C GLN A 142 -8.38 -3.99 -12.73
N ILE A 143 -8.63 -4.81 -11.70
CA ILE A 143 -8.60 -6.28 -11.85
C ILE A 143 -9.79 -6.80 -12.65
N MET A 144 -10.96 -6.22 -12.47
CA MET A 144 -12.20 -6.69 -13.10
C MET A 144 -12.35 -6.25 -14.56
N PHE A 145 -11.92 -5.04 -14.89
CA PHE A 145 -12.26 -4.41 -16.18
C PHE A 145 -11.06 -4.17 -17.09
N LYS A 146 -9.81 -4.25 -16.59
CA LYS A 146 -8.63 -4.13 -17.44
C LYS A 146 -7.99 -5.50 -17.68
N GLY A 147 -7.72 -5.80 -18.94
CA GLY A 147 -6.92 -6.96 -19.33
C GLY A 147 -5.51 -6.94 -18.71
N LEU A 148 -4.87 -8.08 -18.62
CA LEU A 148 -3.51 -8.17 -18.06
C LEU A 148 -2.48 -7.42 -18.94
N ASP A 149 -2.64 -7.49 -20.23
CA ASP A 149 -1.85 -6.77 -21.24
C ASP A 149 -1.84 -5.26 -20.98
N ARG A 150 -3.01 -4.69 -20.83
CA ARG A 150 -3.20 -3.27 -20.52
C ARG A 150 -2.57 -2.88 -19.19
N ARG A 151 -2.84 -3.62 -18.10
CA ARG A 151 -2.27 -3.35 -16.77
C ARG A 151 -0.75 -3.43 -16.76
N LEU A 152 -0.20 -4.42 -17.49
CA LEU A 152 1.24 -4.59 -17.60
C LEU A 152 1.87 -3.45 -18.39
N ALA A 153 1.30 -3.05 -19.52
CA ALA A 153 1.79 -1.94 -20.34
C ALA A 153 1.77 -0.62 -19.55
N GLU A 154 0.65 -0.31 -18.87
CA GLU A 154 0.53 0.87 -18.01
C GLU A 154 1.59 0.90 -16.91
N PHE A 155 1.82 -0.23 -16.24
CA PHE A 155 2.83 -0.35 -15.20
C PHE A 155 4.25 -0.12 -15.73
N LEU A 156 4.62 -0.76 -16.85
CA LEU A 156 5.95 -0.65 -17.43
C LEU A 156 6.25 0.79 -17.84
N LEU A 157 5.30 1.46 -18.47
CA LEU A 157 5.44 2.87 -18.89
C LEU A 157 5.57 3.81 -17.68
N ALA A 158 4.73 3.65 -16.66
CA ALA A 158 4.77 4.45 -15.45
C ALA A 158 6.10 4.26 -14.69
N GLU A 159 6.63 3.03 -14.64
CA GLU A 159 7.89 2.74 -13.96
C GLU A 159 9.08 3.32 -14.73
N ALA A 160 9.07 3.30 -16.07
CA ALA A 160 10.08 3.94 -16.90
C ALA A 160 10.08 5.46 -16.68
N GLU A 161 8.92 6.09 -16.66
CA GLU A 161 8.78 7.53 -16.37
C GLU A 161 9.29 7.87 -14.97
N ARG A 162 8.88 7.09 -13.94
CA ARG A 162 9.28 7.30 -12.54
C ARG A 162 10.79 7.19 -12.34
N THR A 163 11.45 6.25 -13.04
CA THR A 163 12.90 6.00 -12.90
C THR A 163 13.76 6.81 -13.88
N GLY A 164 13.15 7.44 -14.89
CA GLY A 164 13.85 8.12 -15.99
C GLY A 164 14.68 7.15 -16.85
N SER A 165 14.28 5.85 -16.91
CA SER A 165 15.02 4.80 -17.60
C SER A 165 14.08 3.85 -18.33
N ASP A 166 14.38 3.55 -19.60
CA ASP A 166 13.64 2.54 -20.37
C ASP A 166 13.93 1.11 -19.90
N THR A 167 14.84 0.92 -18.93
CA THR A 167 15.20 -0.40 -18.40
C THR A 167 14.71 -0.56 -16.98
N ILE A 168 13.73 -1.44 -16.80
CA ILE A 168 13.10 -1.79 -15.52
C ILE A 168 13.80 -3.00 -14.94
N ARG A 169 14.35 -2.86 -13.72
CA ARG A 169 15.05 -3.92 -12.99
C ARG A 169 14.17 -4.49 -11.90
N MET A 170 13.22 -5.33 -12.31
CA MET A 170 12.29 -6.00 -11.40
C MET A 170 12.12 -7.47 -11.80
N THR A 171 11.86 -8.32 -10.80
CA THR A 171 11.48 -9.72 -11.06
C THR A 171 10.02 -9.79 -11.51
N HIS A 172 9.64 -10.86 -12.23
CA HIS A 172 8.25 -11.09 -12.62
C HIS A 172 7.31 -11.17 -11.40
N GLU A 173 7.81 -11.67 -10.26
CA GLU A 173 7.10 -11.68 -8.99
C GLU A 173 6.78 -10.28 -8.48
N GLN A 174 7.77 -9.39 -8.47
CA GLN A 174 7.57 -8.00 -8.07
C GLN A 174 6.57 -7.28 -8.97
N ILE A 175 6.67 -7.49 -10.30
CA ILE A 175 5.71 -6.93 -11.25
C ILE A 175 4.31 -7.49 -11.00
N ALA A 176 4.18 -8.81 -10.79
CA ALA A 176 2.90 -9.45 -10.50
C ALA A 176 2.24 -8.86 -9.25
N GLN A 177 3.02 -8.59 -8.19
CA GLN A 177 2.54 -7.91 -7.00
C GLN A 177 2.07 -6.48 -7.26
N HIS A 178 2.74 -5.75 -8.16
CA HIS A 178 2.33 -4.38 -8.52
C HIS A 178 1.03 -4.33 -9.31
N ILE A 179 0.83 -5.26 -10.24
CA ILE A 179 -0.36 -5.28 -11.11
C ILE A 179 -1.43 -6.27 -10.65
N SER A 180 -1.31 -6.82 -9.44
CA SER A 180 -2.26 -7.77 -8.85
C SER A 180 -2.56 -8.97 -9.78
N SER A 181 -1.49 -9.69 -10.17
CA SER A 181 -1.56 -10.84 -11.08
C SER A 181 -0.68 -11.99 -10.59
N ALA A 182 -0.76 -13.15 -11.25
CA ALA A 182 0.14 -14.27 -11.00
C ALA A 182 1.47 -14.09 -11.75
N ARG A 183 2.59 -14.50 -11.14
CA ARG A 183 3.93 -14.44 -11.74
C ARG A 183 3.99 -15.12 -13.11
N GLU A 184 3.36 -16.28 -13.24
CA GLU A 184 3.32 -17.05 -14.48
C GLU A 184 2.55 -16.34 -15.59
N ALA A 185 1.48 -15.59 -15.23
CA ALA A 185 0.72 -14.80 -16.18
C ALA A 185 1.54 -13.60 -16.67
N VAL A 186 2.26 -12.91 -15.76
CA VAL A 186 3.20 -11.84 -16.11
C VAL A 186 4.31 -12.37 -17.02
N ALA A 187 4.90 -13.53 -16.70
CA ALA A 187 5.96 -14.12 -17.51
C ALA A 187 5.49 -14.43 -18.95
N ARG A 188 4.28 -15.00 -19.11
CA ARG A 188 3.67 -15.26 -20.42
C ARG A 188 3.40 -13.97 -21.20
N MET A 189 2.84 -12.96 -20.53
CA MET A 189 2.53 -11.68 -21.16
C MET A 189 3.78 -10.91 -21.59
N LEU A 190 4.83 -10.89 -20.75
CA LEU A 190 6.12 -10.29 -21.10
C LEU A 190 6.78 -11.02 -22.29
N LYS A 191 6.63 -12.35 -22.38
CA LYS A 191 7.11 -13.10 -23.52
C LYS A 191 6.37 -12.70 -24.80
N SER A 192 5.03 -12.58 -24.75
CA SER A 192 4.23 -12.04 -25.87
C SER A 192 4.69 -10.65 -26.27
N PHE A 193 4.84 -9.72 -25.32
CA PHE A 193 5.34 -8.36 -25.60
C PHE A 193 6.74 -8.35 -26.25
N SER A 194 7.59 -9.33 -25.88
CA SER A 194 8.92 -9.46 -26.49
C SER A 194 8.85 -10.02 -27.93
N GLU A 195 7.95 -10.95 -28.20
CA GLU A 195 7.69 -11.49 -29.54
C GLU A 195 7.09 -10.42 -30.46
N ASP A 196 6.26 -9.51 -29.90
CA ASP A 196 5.68 -8.37 -30.61
C ASP A 196 6.65 -7.17 -30.75
N GLY A 197 7.88 -7.29 -30.22
CA GLY A 197 8.90 -6.24 -30.30
C GLY A 197 8.70 -5.05 -29.35
N LEU A 198 7.70 -5.10 -28.45
CA LEU A 198 7.39 -4.03 -27.49
C LEU A 198 8.45 -3.90 -26.40
N VAL A 199 9.02 -5.02 -25.96
CA VAL A 199 10.05 -5.07 -24.93
C VAL A 199 11.18 -6.04 -25.28
N GLU A 200 12.36 -5.84 -24.68
CA GLU A 200 13.47 -6.80 -24.71
C GLU A 200 13.67 -7.38 -23.31
N LEU A 201 13.68 -8.71 -23.21
CA LEU A 201 13.85 -9.42 -21.95
C LEU A 201 15.32 -9.83 -21.76
N LYS A 202 15.92 -9.45 -20.62
CA LYS A 202 17.21 -9.92 -20.14
C LYS A 202 17.07 -10.47 -18.73
N ARG A 203 18.06 -11.20 -18.26
CA ARG A 203 18.05 -11.75 -16.90
C ARG A 203 17.92 -10.61 -15.86
N GLY A 204 16.76 -10.50 -15.23
CA GLY A 204 16.46 -9.49 -14.20
C GLY A 204 16.24 -8.07 -14.73
N ALA A 205 16.06 -7.90 -16.04
CA ALA A 205 15.82 -6.59 -16.65
C ALA A 205 14.85 -6.70 -17.84
N ILE A 206 13.99 -5.70 -17.97
CA ILE A 206 13.02 -5.53 -19.06
C ILE A 206 13.29 -4.16 -19.66
N THR A 207 13.67 -4.11 -20.93
CA THR A 207 13.92 -2.83 -21.63
C THR A 207 12.76 -2.55 -22.58
N LEU A 208 12.15 -1.37 -22.46
CA LEU A 208 11.10 -0.91 -23.36
C LEU A 208 11.73 -0.60 -24.74
N ARG A 209 11.16 -1.11 -25.82
CA ARG A 209 11.62 -0.94 -27.18
C ARG A 209 10.66 -0.11 -28.03
N ASP A 210 9.38 -0.33 -27.83
CA ASP A 210 8.31 0.42 -28.49
C ASP A 210 7.32 0.95 -27.45
N THR A 211 7.59 2.18 -27.00
CA THR A 211 6.73 2.87 -26.02
C THR A 211 5.42 3.34 -26.65
N GLU A 212 5.37 3.59 -27.96
CA GLU A 212 4.12 3.94 -28.66
C GLU A 212 3.22 2.72 -28.75
N GLY A 213 3.76 1.56 -29.13
CA GLY A 213 3.03 0.29 -29.15
C GLY A 213 2.46 -0.07 -27.78
N LEU A 214 3.25 0.09 -26.70
CA LEU A 214 2.76 -0.10 -25.35
C LEU A 214 1.66 0.91 -24.96
N ASN A 215 1.73 2.16 -25.41
CA ASN A 215 0.68 3.16 -25.18
C ASN A 215 -0.62 2.83 -25.93
N HIS A 216 -0.57 2.17 -27.08
CA HIS A 216 -1.78 1.72 -27.79
C HIS A 216 -2.54 0.59 -27.09
N LEU A 217 -1.89 -0.11 -26.15
CA LEU A 217 -2.55 -1.12 -25.30
C LEU A 217 -3.32 -0.52 -24.13
N LYS A 218 -3.14 0.79 -23.83
CA LYS A 218 -3.89 1.50 -22.78
C LYS A 218 -5.30 1.75 -23.25
#